data_30eea3629a464f6a7645bd9cec3f7887
#
_entry.id   30eea3629a464f6a7645bd9cec3f7887
#
_cell.length_a   1.000
_cell.length_b   1.000
_cell.length_c   1.000
_cell.angle_alpha   90.00
_cell.angle_beta   90.00
_cell.angle_gamma   90.00
#
_symmetry.space_group_name_H-M   'P 1'
#
loop_
_entity.id
_entity.type
_entity.pdbx_description
1 polymer ?
#
loop_
_entity_poly.entity_id
_entity_poly.type
_entity_poly.pdbx_seq_one_letter_code
_entity_poly.pdbx_strand_id
1 'polypeptide(L)'
;YLYSSLNGFNIKFARQIILKEGIVLHFTQREQDKLMIVVAAEVARRRKARGLKLNHPEALALISDELLEGARDGKTVAELMSYGKTILNEDDVMEGVANMITELEIEATFPDGTKLITVHHPIV
;
A
#
# COMPACT_ATOMS: atom_id res chain seq x y z
N TYR A 1 0.29 15.29 -3.27
CA TYR A 1 -0.41 14.31 -2.45
C TYR A 1 0.38 14.04 -1.19
N LEU A 2 -0.19 14.38 -0.01
CA LEU A 2 0.50 14.33 1.29
C LEU A 2 1.10 12.97 1.59
N TYR A 3 0.37 11.91 1.30
CA TYR A 3 0.81 10.54 1.46
C TYR A 3 2.17 10.28 0.79
N SER A 4 2.34 10.74 -0.45
CA SER A 4 3.57 10.55 -1.21
C SER A 4 4.72 11.41 -0.67
N SER A 5 4.43 12.62 -0.20
CA SER A 5 5.45 13.52 0.32
C SER A 5 5.97 13.11 1.70
N LEU A 6 5.22 12.29 2.43
CA LEU A 6 5.63 11.76 3.73
C LEU A 6 6.42 10.46 3.62
N ASN A 7 6.63 9.96 2.42
CA ASN A 7 7.39 8.73 2.22
C ASN A 7 8.84 8.93 2.70
N GLY A 8 9.28 8.09 3.62
CA GLY A 8 10.60 8.17 4.25
C GLY A 8 10.72 9.16 5.41
N PHE A 9 9.68 9.93 5.71
CA PHE A 9 9.66 10.83 6.87
C PHE A 9 9.03 10.19 8.09
N ASN A 10 9.51 10.61 9.26
CA ASN A 10 8.83 10.33 10.50
C ASN A 10 7.62 11.27 10.60
N ILE A 11 6.41 10.70 10.70
CA ILE A 11 5.16 11.47 10.76
C ILE A 11 5.16 12.45 11.95
N LYS A 12 5.73 12.04 13.09
CA LYS A 12 5.85 12.90 14.27
C LYS A 12 6.73 14.11 13.99
N PHE A 13 7.81 13.92 13.24
CA PHE A 13 8.72 15.01 12.84
C PHE A 13 8.02 15.99 11.89
N ALA A 14 7.32 15.48 10.89
CA ALA A 14 6.55 16.31 9.95
C ALA A 14 5.49 17.13 10.68
N ARG A 15 4.77 16.52 11.61
CA ARG A 15 3.78 17.21 12.44
C ARG A 15 4.41 18.32 13.28
N GLN A 16 5.58 18.07 13.86
CA GLN A 16 6.27 19.05 14.69
C GLN A 16 6.73 20.27 13.86
N ILE A 17 7.25 20.06 12.66
CA ILE A 17 7.63 21.15 11.76
C ILE A 17 6.41 22.00 11.42
N ILE A 18 5.32 21.37 11.03
CA ILE A 18 4.08 22.06 10.65
C ILE A 18 3.53 22.90 11.80
N LEU A 19 3.50 22.33 13.01
CA LEU A 19 3.05 23.07 14.20
C LEU A 19 3.95 24.24 14.54
N LYS A 20 5.26 24.13 14.37
CA LYS A 20 6.23 25.20 14.61
C LYS A 20 6.02 26.36 13.67
N GLU A 21 5.60 26.12 12.43
CA GLU A 21 5.30 27.14 11.43
C GLU A 21 3.87 27.69 11.54
N GLY A 22 3.10 27.25 12.55
CA GLY A 22 1.72 27.69 12.77
C GLY A 22 0.72 27.05 11.81
N ILE A 23 1.12 26.04 11.07
CA ILE A 23 0.25 25.29 10.16
C ILE A 23 -0.22 24.02 10.87
N VAL A 24 -1.53 23.75 10.81
CA VAL A 24 -2.10 22.53 11.38
C VAL A 24 -2.29 21.51 10.26
N LEU A 25 -1.62 20.35 10.40
CA LEU A 25 -1.77 19.26 9.47
C LEU A 25 -3.02 18.47 9.81
N HIS A 26 -3.98 18.48 8.90
CA HIS A 26 -5.17 17.66 8.99
C HIS A 26 -5.16 16.62 7.89
N PHE A 27 -5.22 15.34 8.28
CA PHE A 27 -5.44 14.26 7.34
C PHE A 27 -6.93 13.96 7.26
N THR A 28 -7.43 13.77 6.04
CA THR A 28 -8.75 13.21 5.83
C THR A 28 -8.76 11.75 6.27
N GLN A 29 -9.93 11.19 6.53
CA GLN A 29 -10.05 9.77 6.86
C GLN A 29 -9.41 8.90 5.77
N ARG A 30 -9.62 9.25 4.51
CA ARG A 30 -9.07 8.57 3.35
C ARG A 30 -7.53 8.58 3.33
N GLU A 31 -6.92 9.70 3.67
CA GLU A 31 -5.47 9.81 3.78
C GLU A 31 -4.94 9.00 4.97
N GLN A 32 -5.63 9.02 6.10
CA GLN A 32 -5.29 8.19 7.26
C GLN A 32 -5.32 6.70 6.91
N ASP A 33 -6.36 6.25 6.22
CA ASP A 33 -6.50 4.86 5.81
C ASP A 33 -5.33 4.42 4.92
N LYS A 34 -4.93 5.27 3.98
CA LYS A 34 -3.77 5.00 3.12
C LYS A 34 -2.46 4.98 3.88
N LEU A 35 -2.28 5.87 4.86
CA LEU A 35 -1.10 5.85 5.73
C LEU A 35 -1.05 4.57 6.57
N MET A 36 -2.19 4.07 7.02
CA MET A 36 -2.24 2.79 7.75
C MET A 36 -1.82 1.63 6.86
N ILE A 37 -2.18 1.65 5.58
CA ILE A 37 -1.71 0.65 4.61
C ILE A 37 -0.19 0.67 4.51
N VAL A 38 0.43 1.84 4.44
CA VAL A 38 1.89 1.97 4.38
C VAL A 38 2.54 1.37 5.61
N VAL A 39 2.03 1.69 6.80
CA VAL A 39 2.57 1.16 8.07
C VAL A 39 2.47 -0.36 8.09
N ALA A 40 1.31 -0.91 7.76
CA ALA A 40 1.10 -2.35 7.71
C ALA A 40 1.99 -3.03 6.66
N ALA A 41 2.18 -2.40 5.50
CA ALA A 41 3.05 -2.90 4.44
C ALA A 41 4.51 -2.93 4.88
N GLU A 42 4.97 -1.91 5.59
CA GLU A 42 6.34 -1.90 6.12
C GLU A 42 6.58 -3.00 7.14
N VAL A 43 5.61 -3.25 8.02
CA VAL A 43 5.67 -4.38 8.95
C VAL A 43 5.75 -5.70 8.17
N ALA A 44 4.92 -5.85 7.15
CA ALA A 44 4.93 -7.03 6.29
C ALA A 44 6.28 -7.24 5.61
N ARG A 45 6.88 -6.19 5.06
CA ARG A 45 8.21 -6.26 4.41
C ARG A 45 9.28 -6.70 5.38
N ARG A 46 9.29 -6.18 6.60
CA ARG A 46 10.25 -6.55 7.63
C ARG A 46 10.12 -8.03 8.00
N ARG A 47 8.89 -8.53 8.12
CA ARG A 47 8.62 -9.93 8.44
C ARG A 47 9.04 -10.83 7.30
N LYS A 48 8.69 -10.49 6.07
CA LYS A 48 9.10 -11.22 4.87
C LYS A 48 10.62 -11.30 4.76
N ALA A 49 11.32 -10.21 5.03
CA ALA A 49 12.79 -10.15 4.99
C ALA A 49 13.45 -11.08 6.00
N ARG A 50 12.77 -11.38 7.12
CA ARG A 50 13.24 -12.36 8.11
C ARG A 50 12.86 -13.81 7.79
N GLY A 51 12.25 -14.03 6.62
CA GLY A 51 11.83 -15.37 6.20
C GLY A 51 10.49 -15.82 6.77
N LEU A 52 9.73 -14.91 7.39
CA LEU A 52 8.40 -15.26 7.91
C LEU A 52 7.37 -15.24 6.78
N LYS A 53 6.42 -16.16 6.86
CA LYS A 53 5.28 -16.19 5.94
C LYS A 53 4.24 -15.17 6.38
N LEU A 54 3.71 -14.41 5.41
CA LEU A 54 2.77 -13.34 5.69
C LEU A 54 1.36 -13.88 5.93
N ASN A 55 0.66 -13.27 6.88
CA ASN A 55 -0.77 -13.55 7.09
C ASN A 55 -1.63 -12.74 6.11
N HIS A 56 -2.95 -12.92 6.16
CA HIS A 56 -3.89 -12.28 5.25
C HIS A 56 -3.78 -10.74 5.25
N PRO A 57 -3.88 -10.03 6.39
CA PRO A 57 -3.79 -8.57 6.37
C PRO A 57 -2.41 -8.05 5.95
N GLU A 58 -1.34 -8.76 6.29
CA GLU A 58 0.01 -8.39 5.86
C GLU A 58 0.17 -8.49 4.34
N ALA A 59 -0.32 -9.56 3.76
CA ALA A 59 -0.29 -9.76 2.31
C ALA A 59 -1.11 -8.70 1.58
N LEU A 60 -2.32 -8.42 2.04
CA LEU A 60 -3.17 -7.38 1.48
C LEU A 60 -2.51 -5.99 1.54
N ALA A 61 -1.94 -5.65 2.68
CA ALA A 61 -1.29 -4.35 2.87
C ALA A 61 -0.10 -4.18 1.93
N LEU A 62 0.73 -5.20 1.81
CA LEU A 62 1.92 -5.15 0.96
C LEU A 62 1.56 -4.97 -0.52
N ILE A 63 0.62 -5.76 -1.01
CA ILE A 63 0.17 -5.66 -2.41
C ILE A 63 -0.47 -4.28 -2.65
N SER A 64 -1.32 -3.83 -1.73
CA SER A 64 -2.00 -2.55 -1.84
C SER A 64 -1.03 -1.37 -1.90
N ASP A 65 -0.01 -1.37 -1.04
CA ASP A 65 1.00 -0.32 -1.02
C ASP A 65 1.79 -0.26 -2.33
N GLU A 66 2.19 -1.41 -2.85
CA GLU A 66 2.89 -1.49 -4.13
C GLU A 66 2.05 -0.95 -5.29
N LEU A 67 0.75 -1.21 -5.28
CA LEU A 67 -0.16 -0.69 -6.29
C LEU A 67 -0.33 0.83 -6.17
N LEU A 68 -0.47 1.35 -4.96
CA LEU A 68 -0.58 2.79 -4.71
C LEU A 68 0.68 3.53 -5.17
N GLU A 69 1.85 3.02 -4.83
CA GLU A 69 3.11 3.60 -5.25
C GLU A 69 3.31 3.48 -6.77
N GLY A 70 2.90 2.38 -7.37
CA GLY A 70 2.93 2.21 -8.81
C GLY A 70 2.08 3.24 -9.55
N ALA A 71 0.91 3.56 -9.01
CA ALA A 71 0.06 4.63 -9.55
C ALA A 71 0.74 5.99 -9.43
N ARG A 72 1.40 6.25 -8.31
CA ARG A 72 2.17 7.48 -8.10
C ARG A 72 3.35 7.60 -9.05
N ASP A 73 3.97 6.48 -9.40
CA ASP A 73 5.08 6.40 -10.35
C ASP A 73 4.64 6.60 -11.81
N GLY A 74 3.35 6.66 -12.07
CA GLY A 74 2.80 6.89 -13.40
C GLY A 74 2.41 5.64 -14.17
N LYS A 75 2.37 4.47 -13.53
CA LYS A 75 1.88 3.24 -14.18
C LYS A 75 0.38 3.33 -14.45
N THR A 76 -0.05 2.69 -15.52
CA THR A 76 -1.48 2.63 -15.87
C THR A 76 -2.21 1.59 -15.02
N VAL A 77 -3.55 1.66 -15.01
CA VAL A 77 -4.38 0.64 -14.35
C VAL A 77 -4.07 -0.75 -14.89
N ALA A 78 -3.97 -0.90 -16.21
CA ALA A 78 -3.67 -2.19 -16.85
C ALA A 78 -2.30 -2.74 -16.41
N GLU A 79 -1.29 -1.90 -16.38
CA GLU A 79 0.05 -2.27 -15.89
C GLU A 79 0.01 -2.73 -14.43
N LEU A 80 -0.74 -2.03 -13.59
CA LEU A 80 -0.85 -2.36 -12.18
C LEU A 80 -1.66 -3.63 -11.93
N MET A 81 -2.68 -3.91 -12.74
CA MET A 81 -3.41 -5.18 -12.67
C MET A 81 -2.49 -6.37 -12.93
N SER A 82 -1.58 -6.25 -13.86
CA SER A 82 -0.56 -7.28 -14.13
C SER A 82 0.50 -7.32 -13.04
N TYR A 83 1.00 -6.17 -12.64
CA TYR A 83 2.02 -6.05 -11.60
C TYR A 83 1.57 -6.64 -10.26
N GLY A 84 0.32 -6.44 -9.90
CA GLY A 84 -0.25 -6.94 -8.64
C GLY A 84 -0.16 -8.46 -8.48
N LYS A 85 -0.04 -9.20 -9.56
CA LYS A 85 0.11 -10.66 -9.55
C LYS A 85 1.56 -11.13 -9.38
N THR A 86 2.51 -10.21 -9.36
CA THR A 86 3.95 -10.51 -9.29
C THR A 86 4.57 -10.18 -7.94
N ILE A 87 3.83 -9.55 -7.05
CA ILE A 87 4.37 -9.02 -5.78
C ILE A 87 4.62 -10.14 -4.77
N LEU A 88 3.66 -11.03 -4.60
CA LEU A 88 3.74 -12.18 -3.70
C LEU A 88 3.35 -13.47 -4.42
N ASN A 89 4.00 -14.57 -4.04
CA ASN A 89 3.61 -15.91 -4.47
C ASN A 89 3.14 -16.74 -3.26
N GLU A 90 2.67 -17.96 -3.50
CA GLU A 90 2.16 -18.83 -2.44
C GLU A 90 3.19 -19.15 -1.35
N ASP A 91 4.48 -19.19 -1.71
CA ASP A 91 5.54 -19.45 -0.74
C ASP A 91 5.81 -18.29 0.21
N ASP A 92 5.36 -17.09 -0.14
CA ASP A 92 5.54 -15.90 0.68
C ASP A 92 4.48 -15.76 1.77
N VAL A 93 3.40 -16.52 1.70
CA VAL A 93 2.25 -16.38 2.59
C VAL A 93 1.95 -17.66 3.36
N MET A 94 1.22 -17.53 4.47
CA MET A 94 0.78 -18.65 5.26
C MET A 94 -0.20 -19.51 4.45
N GLU A 95 -0.32 -20.79 4.83
CA GLU A 95 -1.26 -21.72 4.20
C GLU A 95 -2.68 -21.15 4.19
N GLY A 96 -3.34 -21.23 3.03
CA GLY A 96 -4.71 -20.77 2.84
C GLY A 96 -4.85 -19.30 2.50
N VAL A 97 -3.84 -18.46 2.72
CA VAL A 97 -3.92 -17.02 2.46
C VAL A 97 -4.15 -16.73 0.97
N ALA A 98 -3.44 -17.42 0.09
CA ALA A 98 -3.61 -17.23 -1.35
C ALA A 98 -5.06 -17.45 -1.79
N ASN A 99 -5.71 -18.48 -1.25
CA ASN A 99 -7.10 -18.81 -1.57
C ASN A 99 -8.11 -17.85 -0.92
N MET A 100 -7.74 -17.18 0.16
CA MET A 100 -8.59 -16.18 0.80
C MET A 100 -8.68 -14.89 0.00
N ILE A 101 -7.67 -14.59 -0.80
CA ILE A 101 -7.61 -13.35 -1.59
C ILE A 101 -7.92 -13.71 -3.05
N THR A 102 -9.19 -13.81 -3.37
CA THR A 102 -9.64 -14.06 -4.74
C THR A 102 -9.57 -12.82 -5.62
N GLU A 103 -9.75 -11.66 -5.00
CA GLU A 103 -9.73 -10.37 -5.67
C GLU A 103 -9.30 -9.30 -4.69
N LEU A 104 -8.48 -8.37 -5.14
CA LEU A 104 -8.11 -7.19 -4.40
C LEU A 104 -8.51 -5.96 -5.19
N GLU A 105 -9.28 -5.09 -4.55
CA GLU A 105 -9.69 -3.81 -5.12
C GLU A 105 -9.11 -2.69 -4.28
N ILE A 106 -8.47 -1.73 -4.95
CA ILE A 106 -7.96 -0.55 -4.29
C ILE A 106 -8.14 0.69 -5.15
N GLU A 107 -8.57 1.77 -4.52
CA GLU A 107 -8.70 3.06 -5.15
C GLU A 107 -7.36 3.80 -5.09
N ALA A 108 -6.88 4.26 -6.23
CA ALA A 108 -5.63 4.99 -6.34
C ALA A 108 -5.80 6.27 -7.15
N THR A 109 -4.94 7.25 -6.88
CA THR A 109 -4.93 8.52 -7.60
C THR A 109 -3.93 8.46 -8.74
N PHE A 110 -4.44 8.65 -9.95
CA PHE A 110 -3.68 8.74 -11.19
C PHE A 110 -3.61 10.18 -11.67
N PRO A 111 -2.75 10.52 -12.63
CA PRO A 111 -2.68 11.89 -13.17
C PRO A 111 -4.01 12.43 -13.70
N ASP A 112 -4.86 11.56 -14.21
CA ASP A 112 -6.18 11.90 -14.78
C ASP A 112 -7.35 11.66 -13.82
N GLY A 113 -7.07 11.40 -12.55
CA GLY A 113 -8.10 11.25 -11.52
C GLY A 113 -8.00 9.96 -10.73
N THR A 114 -8.98 9.77 -9.85
CA THR A 114 -9.08 8.60 -8.99
C THR A 114 -9.72 7.44 -9.76
N LYS A 115 -9.08 6.27 -9.70
CA LYS A 115 -9.56 5.07 -10.38
C LYS A 115 -9.43 3.86 -9.45
N LEU A 116 -10.27 2.86 -9.70
CA LEU A 116 -10.22 1.58 -9.01
C LEU A 116 -9.28 0.63 -9.75
N ILE A 117 -8.38 0.01 -9.01
CA ILE A 117 -7.52 -1.07 -9.51
C ILE A 117 -8.07 -2.38 -8.96
N THR A 118 -8.39 -3.31 -9.83
CA THR A 118 -8.85 -4.64 -9.46
C THR A 118 -7.81 -5.68 -9.89
N VAL A 119 -7.30 -6.45 -8.94
CA VAL A 119 -6.37 -7.54 -9.22
C VAL A 119 -7.03 -8.86 -8.87
N HIS A 120 -7.22 -9.71 -9.87
CA HIS A 120 -7.82 -11.03 -9.68
C HIS A 120 -6.73 -12.05 -9.32
N HIS A 121 -6.98 -12.84 -8.27
CA HIS A 121 -6.05 -13.88 -7.79
C HIS A 121 -4.61 -13.38 -7.71
N PRO A 122 -4.33 -12.37 -6.85
CA PRO A 122 -3.03 -11.72 -6.83
C PRO A 122 -1.88 -12.62 -6.36
N ILE A 123 -2.18 -13.72 -5.67
CA ILE A 123 -1.18 -14.64 -5.14
C ILE A 123 -1.34 -16.01 -5.80
N VAL A 124 -0.36 -16.36 -6.60
CA VAL A 124 -0.34 -17.63 -7.33
C VAL A 124 1.00 -18.34 -7.18
#